data_561f2b6c401021edb3aa55c41d62f84b
#
_entry.id   561f2b6c401021edb3aa55c41d62f84b
#
_cell.length_a   1.000
_cell.length_b   1.000
_cell.length_c   1.000
_cell.angle_alpha   90.00
_cell.angle_beta   90.00
_cell.angle_gamma   90.00
#
_symmetry.space_group_name_H-M   'P 1'
#
loop_
_entity.id
_entity.type
_entity.pdbx_description
1 polymer ?
#
loop_
_entity_poly.entity_id
_entity_poly.type
_entity_poly.pdbx_seq_one_letter_code
_entity_poly.pdbx_strand_id
1 'polypeptide(L)'
;MSLWSMNDGSSLSGTHTFTNGSAIVQANASGAYKSEVKIGDVLTTAGGEKVRVKNLTPPRTVATSDVNASNERITITAHGYTANTPLTYSAAGGTAIAGLTDGQIVFVKTVHDANTIDVSATEGGSVINLTGTGNNSQTFIGETNTGITLTSDFGGSTESGVAATVSRPPIDGHGGTIDANVLGIDEGESVAGVDNVTDIALTSTTGARYVQAPTITVAGPTARTLATANVSLANDTFTLTNHNMRTGTSITYNSQGGTNLAQNSGNIADDTELFVIRVDADTIKLASSLSNAQAGTAIDFTGGSSNVGNNSQTLTGTTATATATISGGAVSAITVTNVGSDYQSTPAVTVEAPKMTIPTSAVNASSNVITFAGHGLSDTDQITYNQVGGGTLMTNVTNGQTVFVRDKTDDTFKIAATSGGTAINIGVGHNAQTFTIVTGATTATAVASLGLGNDGDTNTTEISHVGWVKKTVGTGGRAGRVHYETLVAASSISGDAADDIALPDS
;
A
#
# COMPACT_ATOMS: atom_id res chain seq x y z
N MET A 1 25.02 6.79 -10.92
CA MET A 1 23.66 7.13 -10.50
C MET A 1 23.73 7.28 -9.00
N SER A 2 23.45 8.48 -8.46
CA SER A 2 23.37 8.70 -7.02
C SER A 2 22.27 7.79 -6.47
N LEU A 3 22.54 7.00 -5.45
CA LEU A 3 21.55 6.17 -4.75
C LEU A 3 20.49 6.99 -4.01
N TRP A 4 20.64 8.33 -4.03
CA TRP A 4 19.80 9.30 -3.37
C TRP A 4 19.09 10.11 -4.44
N SER A 5 17.82 9.88 -4.66
CA SER A 5 17.08 10.63 -5.66
C SER A 5 17.12 12.12 -5.34
N MET A 6 17.69 12.92 -6.26
CA MET A 6 17.74 14.38 -6.24
C MET A 6 18.45 15.05 -5.05
N ASN A 7 19.35 14.35 -4.37
CA ASN A 7 20.11 14.95 -3.26
C ASN A 7 21.16 15.97 -3.72
N ASP A 8 21.52 15.97 -5.00
CA ASP A 8 22.63 16.74 -5.56
C ASP A 8 22.19 18.09 -6.15
N GLY A 9 20.92 18.46 -5.98
CA GLY A 9 20.38 19.70 -6.53
C GLY A 9 20.21 19.66 -8.05
N SER A 10 18.98 19.48 -8.52
CA SER A 10 18.63 19.63 -9.94
C SER A 10 18.24 21.07 -10.22
N SER A 11 18.68 21.62 -11.36
CA SER A 11 18.25 22.95 -11.77
C SER A 11 16.76 22.98 -12.06
N LEU A 12 16.08 23.98 -11.54
CA LEU A 12 14.69 24.26 -11.83
C LEU A 12 14.54 24.99 -13.16
N SER A 13 13.44 24.72 -13.86
CA SER A 13 13.09 25.38 -15.11
C SER A 13 12.65 26.84 -14.85
N GLY A 14 13.08 27.73 -15.69
CA GLY A 14 12.75 29.15 -15.61
C GLY A 14 13.67 29.95 -14.68
N THR A 15 13.25 31.15 -14.34
CA THR A 15 13.88 32.03 -13.36
C THR A 15 12.93 32.30 -12.22
N HIS A 16 13.48 32.49 -11.02
CA HIS A 16 12.73 32.52 -9.78
C HIS A 16 12.94 33.83 -9.04
N THR A 17 11.91 34.27 -8.32
CA THR A 17 11.96 35.44 -7.44
C THR A 17 11.69 35.00 -6.02
N PHE A 18 12.67 35.26 -5.15
CA PHE A 18 12.59 35.09 -3.70
C PHE A 18 12.56 36.48 -3.07
N THR A 19 11.46 36.81 -2.42
CA THR A 19 11.27 38.16 -1.83
C THR A 19 11.49 38.07 -0.32
N ASN A 20 12.37 38.93 0.23
CA ASN A 20 12.59 39.03 1.66
C ASN A 20 11.25 39.26 2.41
N GLY A 21 11.04 38.50 3.48
CA GLY A 21 9.80 38.57 4.27
C GLY A 21 8.58 37.93 3.60
N SER A 22 8.75 37.16 2.52
CA SER A 22 7.66 36.46 1.84
C SER A 22 7.88 34.95 1.87
N ALA A 23 6.82 34.22 2.22
CA ALA A 23 6.81 32.76 2.07
C ALA A 23 6.45 32.29 0.65
N ILE A 24 6.22 33.19 -0.30
CA ILE A 24 5.83 32.85 -1.66
C ILE A 24 7.04 33.01 -2.59
N VAL A 25 7.36 31.97 -3.36
CA VAL A 25 8.33 32.00 -4.44
C VAL A 25 7.60 31.99 -5.78
N GLN A 26 7.97 32.89 -6.65
CA GLN A 26 7.38 33.06 -7.97
C GLN A 26 8.42 32.68 -9.06
N ALA A 27 8.04 31.80 -9.98
CA ALA A 27 8.79 31.57 -11.21
C ALA A 27 8.20 32.42 -12.36
N ASN A 28 8.99 32.61 -13.40
CA ASN A 28 8.49 33.16 -14.66
C ASN A 28 7.60 32.11 -15.41
N ALA A 29 7.08 32.47 -16.58
CA ALA A 29 6.20 31.61 -17.36
C ALA A 29 6.81 30.26 -17.80
N SER A 30 8.14 30.11 -17.71
CA SER A 30 8.85 28.87 -18.01
C SER A 30 9.01 27.94 -16.79
N GLY A 31 8.46 28.31 -15.64
CA GLY A 31 8.50 27.50 -14.43
C GLY A 31 7.73 26.17 -14.61
N ALA A 32 8.19 25.11 -13.94
CA ALA A 32 7.62 23.77 -14.03
C ALA A 32 7.47 23.10 -12.65
N TYR A 33 7.11 23.87 -11.63
CA TYR A 33 7.08 23.40 -10.24
C TYR A 33 6.26 22.12 -10.02
N LYS A 34 5.13 21.96 -10.70
CA LYS A 34 4.28 20.73 -10.56
C LYS A 34 5.02 19.43 -10.92
N SER A 35 5.97 19.50 -11.85
CA SER A 35 6.76 18.33 -12.28
C SER A 35 8.12 18.22 -11.60
N GLU A 36 8.67 19.33 -11.14
CA GLU A 36 10.06 19.41 -10.65
C GLU A 36 10.15 19.45 -9.12
N VAL A 37 9.11 19.95 -8.43
CA VAL A 37 9.15 20.21 -6.98
C VAL A 37 8.07 19.40 -6.26
N LYS A 38 8.38 18.94 -5.06
CA LYS A 38 7.42 18.30 -4.14
C LYS A 38 7.41 19.01 -2.79
N ILE A 39 6.35 18.79 -2.04
CA ILE A 39 6.28 19.26 -0.66
C ILE A 39 7.43 18.66 0.15
N GLY A 40 8.13 19.48 0.92
CA GLY A 40 9.30 19.09 1.70
C GLY A 40 10.64 19.24 0.98
N ASP A 41 10.67 19.44 -0.34
CA ASP A 41 11.91 19.70 -1.08
C ASP A 41 12.59 20.98 -0.58
N VAL A 42 13.89 21.03 -0.73
CA VAL A 42 14.71 22.20 -0.39
C VAL A 42 15.12 22.89 -1.68
N LEU A 43 14.77 24.15 -1.81
CA LEU A 43 15.28 25.01 -2.87
C LEU A 43 16.54 25.71 -2.38
N THR A 44 17.54 25.78 -3.26
CA THR A 44 18.75 26.56 -3.04
C THR A 44 18.76 27.70 -4.05
N THR A 45 18.82 28.94 -3.57
CA THR A 45 18.87 30.13 -4.38
C THR A 45 20.25 30.34 -5.01
N ALA A 46 20.36 31.26 -5.95
CA ALA A 46 21.65 31.65 -6.54
C ALA A 46 22.64 32.21 -5.49
N GLY A 47 22.13 32.83 -4.42
CA GLY A 47 22.91 33.29 -3.27
C GLY A 47 23.35 32.16 -2.33
N GLY A 48 22.89 30.93 -2.56
CA GLY A 48 23.20 29.75 -1.74
C GLY A 48 22.30 29.57 -0.51
N GLU A 49 21.26 30.37 -0.36
CA GLU A 49 20.29 30.20 0.71
C GLU A 49 19.38 29.01 0.43
N LYS A 50 18.97 28.33 1.51
CA LYS A 50 18.15 27.12 1.45
C LYS A 50 16.82 27.36 2.11
N VAL A 51 15.75 27.07 1.37
CA VAL A 51 14.35 27.22 1.84
C VAL A 51 13.57 25.95 1.54
N ARG A 52 12.63 25.61 2.42
CA ARG A 52 11.85 24.38 2.28
C ARG A 52 10.46 24.68 1.72
N VAL A 53 10.01 23.83 0.82
CA VAL A 53 8.69 23.92 0.19
C VAL A 53 7.60 23.38 1.14
N LYS A 54 6.58 24.22 1.39
CA LYS A 54 5.42 23.87 2.20
C LYS A 54 4.27 23.31 1.35
N ASN A 55 3.95 23.96 0.25
CA ASN A 55 2.95 23.48 -0.71
C ASN A 55 3.15 24.09 -2.10
N LEU A 56 2.43 23.54 -3.08
CA LEU A 56 2.43 23.98 -4.48
C LEU A 56 1.20 24.88 -4.81
N THR A 57 0.50 25.37 -3.80
CA THR A 57 -0.74 26.12 -3.92
C THR A 57 -0.62 27.50 -3.27
N PRO A 58 0.24 28.41 -3.81
CA PRO A 58 0.36 29.74 -3.25
C PRO A 58 -0.93 30.53 -3.50
N PRO A 59 -1.37 31.35 -2.53
CA PRO A 59 -2.45 32.29 -2.78
C PRO A 59 -2.00 33.34 -3.81
N ARG A 60 -2.82 33.56 -4.82
CA ARG A 60 -2.61 34.56 -5.86
C ARG A 60 -3.58 35.72 -5.60
N THR A 61 -3.04 36.85 -5.19
CA THR A 61 -3.84 38.04 -4.95
C THR A 61 -4.29 38.65 -6.28
N VAL A 62 -5.57 39.05 -6.34
CA VAL A 62 -6.21 39.67 -7.50
C VAL A 62 -6.81 40.98 -7.03
N ALA A 63 -6.36 42.08 -7.60
CA ALA A 63 -6.92 43.37 -7.33
C ALA A 63 -8.23 43.61 -8.13
N THR A 64 -8.99 44.61 -7.76
CA THR A 64 -10.21 44.98 -8.52
C THR A 64 -9.93 45.34 -9.98
N SER A 65 -8.73 45.91 -10.26
CA SER A 65 -8.27 46.23 -11.61
C SER A 65 -7.94 44.98 -12.47
N ASP A 66 -7.73 43.85 -11.83
CA ASP A 66 -7.37 42.61 -12.48
C ASP A 66 -8.59 41.78 -12.91
N VAL A 67 -9.79 42.22 -12.53
CA VAL A 67 -11.05 41.56 -12.89
C VAL A 67 -11.75 42.37 -13.97
N ASN A 68 -11.91 41.78 -15.13
CA ASN A 68 -12.65 42.35 -16.23
C ASN A 68 -14.03 41.68 -16.34
N ALA A 69 -15.02 42.30 -15.69
CA ALA A 69 -16.39 41.82 -15.67
C ALA A 69 -17.14 41.97 -17.03
N SER A 70 -16.55 42.67 -18.02
CA SER A 70 -17.18 42.79 -19.35
C SER A 70 -16.88 41.59 -20.26
N ASN A 71 -15.84 40.82 -19.98
CA ASN A 71 -15.46 39.64 -20.74
C ASN A 71 -15.10 38.45 -19.86
N GLU A 72 -15.50 38.48 -18.60
CA GLU A 72 -15.39 37.40 -17.60
C GLU A 72 -13.94 36.99 -17.31
N ARG A 73 -12.96 37.87 -17.51
CA ARG A 73 -11.55 37.56 -17.39
C ARG A 73 -10.94 38.01 -16.07
N ILE A 74 -10.02 37.21 -15.56
CA ILE A 74 -9.25 37.49 -14.37
C ILE A 74 -7.78 37.48 -14.74
N THR A 75 -7.06 38.55 -14.45
CA THR A 75 -5.63 38.68 -14.66
C THR A 75 -4.89 38.20 -13.41
N ILE A 76 -4.02 37.20 -13.55
CA ILE A 76 -3.16 36.66 -12.51
C ILE A 76 -1.79 36.48 -13.15
N THR A 77 -0.88 37.42 -12.95
CA THR A 77 0.44 37.46 -13.62
C THR A 77 1.19 36.14 -13.45
N ALA A 78 1.65 35.57 -14.57
CA ALA A 78 2.40 34.32 -14.64
C ALA A 78 1.74 33.22 -13.80
N HIS A 79 0.43 33.01 -13.96
CA HIS A 79 -0.34 32.10 -13.08
C HIS A 79 0.08 30.63 -13.19
N GLY A 80 0.53 30.16 -14.35
CA GLY A 80 0.94 28.76 -14.57
C GLY A 80 -0.16 27.71 -14.40
N TYR A 81 -1.43 28.12 -14.36
CA TYR A 81 -2.56 27.22 -14.33
C TYR A 81 -2.81 26.60 -15.71
N THR A 82 -3.45 25.45 -15.72
CA THR A 82 -3.97 24.78 -16.91
C THR A 82 -5.48 24.73 -16.85
N ALA A 83 -6.14 24.52 -18.00
CA ALA A 83 -7.58 24.30 -18.01
C ALA A 83 -7.97 23.17 -17.04
N ASN A 84 -9.12 23.32 -16.42
CA ASN A 84 -9.65 22.42 -15.37
C ASN A 84 -8.87 22.40 -14.04
N THR A 85 -7.86 23.25 -13.84
CA THR A 85 -7.24 23.39 -12.52
C THR A 85 -8.28 23.90 -11.51
N PRO A 86 -8.54 23.19 -10.40
CA PRO A 86 -9.41 23.67 -9.34
C PRO A 86 -8.73 24.79 -8.56
N LEU A 87 -9.45 25.86 -8.31
CA LEU A 87 -9.02 27.01 -7.52
C LEU A 87 -10.03 27.30 -6.42
N THR A 88 -9.55 27.52 -5.20
CA THR A 88 -10.39 28.06 -4.12
C THR A 88 -10.33 29.57 -4.17
N TYR A 89 -11.49 30.21 -4.37
CA TYR A 89 -11.62 31.65 -4.30
C TYR A 89 -11.80 32.11 -2.85
N SER A 90 -11.11 33.17 -2.45
CA SER A 90 -11.36 33.82 -1.17
C SER A 90 -11.49 35.35 -1.36
N ALA A 91 -12.54 35.89 -0.78
CA ALA A 91 -12.73 37.33 -0.70
C ALA A 91 -11.88 38.00 0.39
N ALA A 92 -11.11 37.24 1.14
CA ALA A 92 -10.24 37.72 2.25
C ALA A 92 -10.97 38.65 3.23
N GLY A 93 -12.24 38.36 3.55
CA GLY A 93 -13.09 39.15 4.44
C GLY A 93 -13.64 40.44 3.84
N GLY A 94 -13.37 40.73 2.56
CA GLY A 94 -13.90 41.87 1.83
C GLY A 94 -15.12 41.52 0.96
N THR A 95 -15.50 42.45 0.06
CA THR A 95 -16.55 42.21 -0.94
C THR A 95 -16.07 41.17 -1.95
N ALA A 96 -16.85 40.11 -2.18
CA ALA A 96 -16.55 39.11 -3.19
C ALA A 96 -16.73 39.64 -4.62
N ILE A 97 -16.02 39.06 -5.60
CA ILE A 97 -16.32 39.24 -7.01
C ILE A 97 -17.78 38.84 -7.24
N ALA A 98 -18.61 39.73 -7.76
CA ALA A 98 -20.01 39.40 -8.01
C ALA A 98 -20.09 38.28 -9.09
N GLY A 99 -20.70 37.18 -8.74
CA GLY A 99 -20.69 35.90 -9.47
C GLY A 99 -19.93 34.82 -8.76
N LEU A 100 -19.11 35.14 -7.75
CA LEU A 100 -18.38 34.19 -6.89
C LEU A 100 -18.82 34.33 -5.43
N THR A 101 -18.66 33.25 -4.68
CA THR A 101 -18.90 33.17 -3.23
C THR A 101 -17.59 32.93 -2.50
N ASP A 102 -17.36 33.55 -1.35
CA ASP A 102 -16.18 33.31 -0.52
C ASP A 102 -16.07 31.82 -0.13
N GLY A 103 -14.88 31.25 -0.30
CA GLY A 103 -14.62 29.80 -0.12
C GLY A 103 -15.06 28.91 -1.29
N GLN A 104 -15.63 29.47 -2.36
CA GLN A 104 -16.09 28.69 -3.50
C GLN A 104 -14.91 28.03 -4.23
N ILE A 105 -15.07 26.74 -4.59
CA ILE A 105 -14.19 26.08 -5.54
C ILE A 105 -14.70 26.41 -6.95
N VAL A 106 -13.80 26.91 -7.78
CA VAL A 106 -14.02 27.17 -9.21
C VAL A 106 -12.94 26.44 -10.03
N PHE A 107 -13.17 26.28 -11.32
CA PHE A 107 -12.22 25.59 -12.21
C PHE A 107 -11.76 26.58 -13.28
N VAL A 108 -10.48 26.57 -13.61
CA VAL A 108 -9.97 27.30 -14.77
C VAL A 108 -10.67 26.79 -16.02
N LYS A 109 -11.47 27.62 -16.66
CA LYS A 109 -12.19 27.23 -17.89
C LYS A 109 -11.33 27.40 -19.11
N THR A 110 -10.77 28.59 -19.29
CA THR A 110 -9.89 28.92 -20.40
C THR A 110 -8.65 29.61 -19.89
N VAL A 111 -7.50 29.21 -20.40
CA VAL A 111 -6.24 29.94 -20.27
C VAL A 111 -6.07 30.73 -21.56
N HIS A 112 -6.23 32.06 -21.49
CA HIS A 112 -6.12 32.95 -22.65
C HIS A 112 -4.65 33.25 -22.99
N ASP A 113 -3.84 33.43 -21.98
CA ASP A 113 -2.40 33.65 -22.06
C ASP A 113 -1.73 33.33 -20.71
N ALA A 114 -0.45 33.63 -20.55
CA ALA A 114 0.32 33.34 -19.32
C ALA A 114 -0.21 34.11 -18.07
N ASN A 115 -1.07 35.11 -18.28
CA ASN A 115 -1.55 36.01 -17.23
C ASN A 115 -3.06 36.07 -17.08
N THR A 116 -3.82 35.45 -17.99
CA THR A 116 -5.29 35.71 -18.07
C THR A 116 -6.07 34.41 -18.17
N ILE A 117 -7.02 34.24 -17.27
CA ILE A 117 -7.93 33.09 -17.23
C ILE A 117 -9.39 33.54 -17.19
N ASP A 118 -10.31 32.68 -17.53
CA ASP A 118 -11.69 32.67 -17.05
C ASP A 118 -11.98 31.43 -16.22
N VAL A 119 -13.04 31.44 -15.43
CA VAL A 119 -13.37 30.34 -14.49
C VAL A 119 -14.80 29.84 -14.69
N SER A 120 -15.03 28.60 -14.30
CA SER A 120 -16.34 27.94 -14.31
C SER A 120 -16.68 27.37 -12.93
N ALA A 121 -17.96 27.14 -12.64
CA ALA A 121 -18.42 26.58 -11.37
C ALA A 121 -18.17 25.07 -11.25
N THR A 122 -18.03 24.38 -12.38
CA THR A 122 -17.77 22.95 -12.45
C THR A 122 -16.70 22.68 -13.50
N GLU A 123 -15.99 21.57 -13.37
CA GLU A 123 -15.01 21.15 -14.35
C GLU A 123 -15.63 21.09 -15.76
N GLY A 124 -15.00 21.75 -16.72
CA GLY A 124 -15.52 21.85 -18.10
C GLY A 124 -16.80 22.67 -18.27
N GLY A 125 -17.37 23.22 -17.19
CA GLY A 125 -18.62 24.00 -17.20
C GLY A 125 -18.58 25.30 -18.02
N SER A 126 -19.68 26.05 -18.04
CA SER A 126 -19.72 27.37 -18.68
C SER A 126 -18.97 28.39 -17.83
N VAL A 127 -18.41 29.41 -18.49
CA VAL A 127 -17.77 30.54 -17.82
C VAL A 127 -18.77 31.21 -16.86
N ILE A 128 -18.30 31.54 -15.67
CA ILE A 128 -19.11 32.29 -14.67
C ILE A 128 -19.25 33.71 -15.13
N ASN A 129 -20.50 34.24 -15.11
CA ASN A 129 -20.78 35.64 -15.39
C ASN A 129 -20.35 36.49 -14.18
N LEU A 130 -19.29 37.28 -14.34
CA LEU A 130 -18.76 38.18 -13.34
C LEU A 130 -19.43 39.56 -13.51
N THR A 131 -20.20 40.00 -12.53
CA THR A 131 -20.92 41.29 -12.58
C THR A 131 -20.32 42.35 -11.67
N GLY A 132 -19.16 42.07 -11.06
CA GLY A 132 -18.42 43.03 -10.22
C GLY A 132 -16.97 42.56 -10.03
N THR A 133 -16.14 43.42 -9.48
CA THR A 133 -14.68 43.24 -9.40
C THR A 133 -14.15 42.86 -8.02
N GLY A 134 -15.03 42.75 -7.02
CA GLY A 134 -14.64 42.34 -5.66
C GLY A 134 -13.84 43.38 -4.89
N ASN A 135 -12.76 43.00 -4.26
CA ASN A 135 -11.85 43.83 -3.48
C ASN A 135 -10.37 43.61 -3.88
N ASN A 136 -9.46 44.41 -3.32
CA ASN A 136 -8.03 44.35 -3.69
C ASN A 136 -7.20 43.27 -2.96
N SER A 137 -7.82 42.54 -2.03
CA SER A 137 -7.11 41.50 -1.21
C SER A 137 -7.61 40.08 -1.51
N GLN A 138 -8.52 39.92 -2.43
CA GLN A 138 -9.09 38.64 -2.81
C GLN A 138 -8.01 37.71 -3.44
N THR A 139 -8.18 36.42 -3.26
CA THR A 139 -7.17 35.47 -3.72
C THR A 139 -7.79 34.27 -4.43
N PHE A 140 -7.02 33.69 -5.34
CA PHE A 140 -7.23 32.35 -5.89
C PHE A 140 -6.10 31.43 -5.44
N ILE A 141 -6.44 30.24 -4.95
CA ILE A 141 -5.50 29.28 -4.39
C ILE A 141 -5.63 27.96 -5.17
N GLY A 142 -4.57 27.54 -5.82
CA GLY A 142 -4.53 26.27 -6.58
C GLY A 142 -3.11 25.89 -6.98
N GLU A 143 -2.93 24.67 -7.42
CA GLU A 143 -1.62 24.21 -7.89
C GLU A 143 -1.20 24.91 -9.17
N THR A 144 0.06 25.36 -9.20
CA THR A 144 0.60 26.10 -10.33
C THR A 144 2.04 25.69 -10.65
N ASN A 145 2.43 25.84 -11.91
CA ASN A 145 3.80 25.63 -12.34
C ASN A 145 4.73 26.80 -12.00
N THR A 146 4.21 27.93 -11.57
CA THR A 146 4.97 29.15 -11.40
C THR A 146 4.97 29.71 -9.99
N GLY A 147 4.41 29.02 -9.02
CA GLY A 147 4.39 29.49 -7.63
C GLY A 147 4.38 28.36 -6.63
N ILE A 148 5.07 28.57 -5.53
CA ILE A 148 5.11 27.69 -4.37
C ILE A 148 5.08 28.49 -3.08
N THR A 149 4.70 27.83 -1.98
CA THR A 149 4.77 28.39 -0.64
C THR A 149 5.88 27.70 0.15
N LEU A 150 6.65 28.46 0.89
CA LEU A 150 7.71 28.01 1.79
C LEU A 150 7.17 27.70 3.18
N THR A 151 7.93 26.95 3.97
CA THR A 151 7.62 26.67 5.39
C THR A 151 7.79 27.88 6.29
N SER A 152 8.61 28.86 5.88
CA SER A 152 8.84 30.13 6.57
C SER A 152 9.08 31.21 5.53
N ASP A 153 8.95 32.47 5.95
CA ASP A 153 9.32 33.60 5.12
C ASP A 153 10.78 33.54 4.71
N PHE A 154 11.06 33.94 3.47
CA PHE A 154 12.43 34.03 2.97
C PHE A 154 13.19 35.12 3.73
N GLY A 155 14.25 34.72 4.44
CA GLY A 155 15.01 35.60 5.32
C GLY A 155 16.17 36.33 4.65
N GLY A 156 16.52 35.92 3.42
CA GLY A 156 17.63 36.49 2.67
C GLY A 156 17.31 37.81 1.95
N SER A 157 18.30 38.36 1.29
CA SER A 157 18.12 39.53 0.40
C SER A 157 17.19 39.13 -0.77
N THR A 158 16.30 40.03 -1.18
CA THR A 158 15.43 39.74 -2.35
C THR A 158 16.26 39.42 -3.59
N GLU A 159 16.01 38.25 -4.16
CA GLU A 159 16.62 37.78 -5.41
C GLU A 159 15.53 37.69 -6.48
N SER A 160 15.71 38.36 -7.60
CA SER A 160 14.73 38.39 -8.69
C SER A 160 15.32 37.88 -10.00
N GLY A 161 14.57 37.01 -10.69
CA GLY A 161 14.97 36.47 -11.98
C GLY A 161 16.20 35.57 -11.93
N VAL A 162 16.44 34.89 -10.79
CA VAL A 162 17.62 34.06 -10.55
C VAL A 162 17.36 32.59 -10.87
N ALA A 163 18.43 31.85 -11.15
CA ALA A 163 18.39 30.39 -11.19
C ALA A 163 18.25 29.83 -9.77
N ALA A 164 17.54 28.71 -9.64
CA ALA A 164 17.47 27.97 -8.40
C ALA A 164 17.64 26.47 -8.66
N THR A 165 18.06 25.74 -7.63
CA THR A 165 18.12 24.29 -7.67
C THR A 165 17.19 23.70 -6.62
N VAL A 166 16.66 22.52 -6.91
CA VAL A 166 15.86 21.73 -5.97
C VAL A 166 16.65 20.51 -5.55
N SER A 167 16.71 20.27 -4.26
CA SER A 167 17.19 19.00 -3.69
C SER A 167 16.07 18.39 -2.88
N ARG A 168 15.92 17.07 -3.00
CA ARG A 168 14.95 16.32 -2.22
C ARG A 168 15.68 15.68 -1.07
N PRO A 169 15.43 16.09 0.19
CA PRO A 169 15.93 15.35 1.32
C PRO A 169 15.41 13.90 1.22
N PRO A 170 16.22 12.92 1.60
CA PRO A 170 15.76 11.53 1.64
C PRO A 170 14.59 11.44 2.61
N ILE A 171 13.40 11.25 2.07
CA ILE A 171 12.15 11.26 2.84
C ILE A 171 11.75 9.84 3.24
N ASP A 172 12.24 8.86 2.52
CA ASP A 172 11.76 7.48 2.55
C ASP A 172 12.88 6.48 2.86
N GLY A 173 13.98 6.91 3.44
CA GLY A 173 15.10 6.03 3.71
C GLY A 173 15.70 5.33 2.50
N HIS A 174 15.28 5.68 1.27
CA HIS A 174 15.86 5.14 0.05
C HIS A 174 17.32 5.56 -0.08
N GLY A 175 18.19 4.62 0.27
CA GLY A 175 19.63 4.76 0.15
C GLY A 175 20.34 5.40 1.35
N GLY A 176 19.67 5.69 2.47
CA GLY A 176 20.29 6.05 3.74
C GLY A 176 20.49 4.82 4.63
N THR A 177 21.57 4.79 5.36
CA THR A 177 21.59 4.01 6.58
C THR A 177 20.58 4.66 7.52
N ILE A 178 19.44 4.03 7.71
CA ILE A 178 18.55 4.37 8.82
C ILE A 178 19.39 4.03 10.06
N ASP A 179 19.70 5.04 10.87
CA ASP A 179 20.23 4.77 12.20
C ASP A 179 19.12 4.09 12.98
N ALA A 180 19.28 2.81 13.25
CA ALA A 180 18.30 1.98 13.92
C ALA A 180 17.84 2.56 15.26
N ASN A 181 18.73 3.26 15.97
CA ASN A 181 18.40 3.99 17.20
C ASN A 181 17.41 5.16 16.98
N VAL A 182 17.27 5.61 15.74
CA VAL A 182 16.40 6.74 15.36
C VAL A 182 14.93 6.32 15.24
N LEU A 183 14.69 5.06 14.93
CA LEU A 183 13.34 4.51 14.74
C LEU A 183 12.95 3.51 15.84
N GLY A 184 13.73 3.42 16.93
CA GLY A 184 13.57 2.34 17.89
C GLY A 184 13.98 0.98 17.31
N ILE A 185 14.55 0.96 16.10
CA ILE A 185 15.05 -0.23 15.45
C ILE A 185 16.50 -0.44 15.92
N ASP A 186 16.81 -1.59 16.46
CA ASP A 186 18.16 -1.93 16.92
C ASP A 186 19.21 -1.87 15.80
N GLU A 187 20.43 -1.42 16.15
CA GLU A 187 21.56 -1.42 15.22
C GLU A 187 21.76 -2.84 14.66
N GLY A 188 21.65 -3.01 13.36
CA GLY A 188 21.74 -4.32 12.71
C GLY A 188 20.39 -4.86 12.25
N GLU A 189 19.30 -4.21 12.55
CA GLU A 189 18.02 -4.51 11.91
C GLU A 189 18.12 -4.14 10.43
N SER A 190 18.21 -5.12 9.60
CA SER A 190 18.01 -4.95 8.18
C SER A 190 16.60 -4.40 7.98
N VAL A 191 16.48 -3.20 7.41
CA VAL A 191 15.18 -2.65 6.96
C VAL A 191 14.55 -3.54 5.87
N ALA A 192 15.29 -4.54 5.42
CA ALA A 192 14.83 -5.64 4.60
C ALA A 192 14.07 -6.74 5.38
N GLY A 193 13.62 -6.47 6.58
CA GLY A 193 12.62 -7.30 7.27
C GLY A 193 11.26 -7.16 6.64
N VAL A 194 11.19 -7.42 5.37
CA VAL A 194 9.97 -7.64 4.60
C VAL A 194 9.48 -9.03 4.94
N ASP A 195 8.56 -9.12 5.86
CA ASP A 195 8.07 -10.39 6.40
C ASP A 195 6.58 -10.64 6.15
N ASN A 196 5.89 -9.71 5.51
CA ASN A 196 4.47 -9.82 5.18
C ASN A 196 4.23 -9.72 3.66
N VAL A 197 3.21 -10.42 3.18
CA VAL A 197 2.77 -10.30 1.78
C VAL A 197 1.90 -9.05 1.63
N THR A 198 2.45 -8.00 1.07
CA THR A 198 1.76 -6.71 0.90
C THR A 198 0.97 -6.62 -0.39
N ASP A 199 1.39 -7.35 -1.42
CA ASP A 199 0.71 -7.36 -2.71
C ASP A 199 0.86 -8.71 -3.42
N ILE A 200 -0.11 -9.07 -4.23
CA ILE A 200 -0.07 -10.20 -5.16
C ILE A 200 -0.46 -9.69 -6.54
N ALA A 201 0.55 -9.41 -7.34
CA ALA A 201 0.36 -8.89 -8.68
C ALA A 201 0.15 -10.02 -9.69
N LEU A 202 -0.82 -9.84 -10.60
CA LEU A 202 -0.93 -10.69 -11.78
C LEU A 202 0.29 -10.48 -12.68
N THR A 203 0.82 -11.56 -13.21
CA THR A 203 1.85 -11.50 -14.25
C THR A 203 1.22 -11.23 -15.62
N SER A 204 1.97 -11.40 -16.72
CA SER A 204 1.44 -11.19 -18.07
C SER A 204 0.27 -12.13 -18.44
N THR A 205 0.06 -13.22 -17.67
CA THR A 205 -1.00 -14.21 -17.93
C THR A 205 -2.13 -14.03 -16.92
N THR A 206 -3.22 -13.39 -17.34
CA THR A 206 -4.44 -13.22 -16.52
C THR A 206 -5.38 -14.43 -16.57
N GLY A 207 -5.02 -15.44 -17.37
CA GLY A 207 -5.82 -16.63 -17.58
C GLY A 207 -6.99 -16.42 -18.53
N ALA A 208 -7.71 -17.50 -18.81
CA ALA A 208 -8.92 -17.46 -19.63
C ALA A 208 -9.91 -18.55 -19.18
N ARG A 209 -11.19 -18.31 -19.46
CA ARG A 209 -12.31 -19.23 -19.17
C ARG A 209 -12.65 -19.36 -17.68
N TYR A 210 -12.31 -18.38 -16.84
CA TYR A 210 -12.80 -18.32 -15.47
C TYR A 210 -14.29 -17.93 -15.44
N VAL A 211 -15.10 -18.80 -14.89
CA VAL A 211 -16.54 -18.60 -14.69
C VAL A 211 -16.92 -18.45 -13.21
N GLN A 212 -15.98 -18.74 -12.34
CA GLN A 212 -16.00 -18.44 -10.91
C GLN A 212 -14.61 -17.99 -10.46
N ALA A 213 -14.55 -17.21 -9.38
CA ALA A 213 -13.28 -16.77 -8.84
C ALA A 213 -12.42 -17.99 -8.43
N PRO A 214 -11.15 -18.06 -8.86
CA PRO A 214 -10.28 -19.15 -8.47
C PRO A 214 -9.84 -19.00 -7.02
N THR A 215 -9.48 -20.11 -6.39
CA THR A 215 -8.77 -20.10 -5.12
C THR A 215 -7.34 -19.61 -5.34
N ILE A 216 -6.90 -18.69 -4.47
CA ILE A 216 -5.50 -18.25 -4.41
C ILE A 216 -4.85 -18.97 -3.24
N THR A 217 -3.78 -19.70 -3.52
CA THR A 217 -2.97 -20.35 -2.49
C THR A 217 -1.62 -19.66 -2.42
N VAL A 218 -1.31 -19.11 -1.25
CA VAL A 218 0.00 -18.55 -0.94
C VAL A 218 0.75 -19.59 -0.11
N ALA A 219 2.00 -19.90 -0.49
CA ALA A 219 2.83 -20.78 0.32
C ALA A 219 3.06 -20.15 1.70
N GLY A 220 2.98 -20.96 2.75
CA GLY A 220 3.22 -20.49 4.12
C GLY A 220 4.68 -20.11 4.36
N PRO A 221 4.95 -19.31 5.40
CA PRO A 221 6.31 -19.01 5.83
C PRO A 221 7.04 -20.28 6.28
N THR A 222 8.36 -20.28 6.16
CA THR A 222 9.17 -21.40 6.60
C THR A 222 9.24 -21.45 8.13
N ALA A 223 8.91 -22.60 8.72
CA ALA A 223 9.00 -22.79 10.15
C ALA A 223 10.45 -22.66 10.64
N ARG A 224 10.64 -21.96 11.74
CA ARG A 224 11.94 -21.82 12.43
C ARG A 224 12.06 -22.88 13.51
N THR A 225 13.09 -23.69 13.44
CA THR A 225 13.37 -24.66 14.51
C THR A 225 14.00 -23.95 15.71
N LEU A 226 13.44 -24.19 16.87
CA LEU A 226 13.93 -23.66 18.14
C LEU A 226 14.55 -24.80 18.97
N ALA A 227 15.87 -24.96 18.89
CA ALA A 227 16.59 -25.96 19.68
C ALA A 227 16.56 -25.59 21.17
N THR A 228 16.61 -26.58 22.04
CA THR A 228 16.63 -26.38 23.51
C THR A 228 17.81 -25.54 23.97
N ALA A 229 18.96 -25.61 23.28
CA ALA A 229 20.14 -24.78 23.58
C ALA A 229 19.89 -23.27 23.33
N ASN A 230 18.89 -22.93 22.54
CA ASN A 230 18.54 -21.56 22.16
C ASN A 230 17.47 -20.96 23.10
N VAL A 231 17.05 -21.68 24.14
CA VAL A 231 16.04 -21.24 25.10
C VAL A 231 16.71 -20.88 26.42
N SER A 232 16.57 -19.64 26.86
CA SER A 232 17.04 -19.15 28.15
C SER A 232 15.84 -18.87 29.06
N LEU A 233 15.51 -19.81 29.94
CA LEU A 233 14.43 -19.65 30.92
C LEU A 233 14.74 -18.60 32.00
N ALA A 234 16.02 -18.30 32.24
CA ALA A 234 16.41 -17.30 33.23
C ALA A 234 16.16 -15.86 32.76
N ASN A 235 16.11 -15.65 31.46
CA ASN A 235 15.94 -14.33 30.81
C ASN A 235 14.65 -14.26 29.98
N ASP A 236 13.89 -15.34 29.88
CA ASP A 236 12.73 -15.49 29.01
C ASP A 236 13.05 -15.19 27.54
N THR A 237 14.24 -15.59 27.08
CA THR A 237 14.72 -15.26 25.74
C THR A 237 14.95 -16.51 24.87
N PHE A 238 14.81 -16.29 23.57
CA PHE A 238 15.03 -17.30 22.54
C PHE A 238 16.02 -16.75 21.52
N THR A 239 17.07 -17.55 21.22
CA THR A 239 18.07 -17.16 20.23
C THR A 239 17.69 -17.73 18.87
N LEU A 240 17.45 -16.84 17.91
CA LEU A 240 17.10 -17.14 16.53
C LEU A 240 17.93 -16.24 15.61
N THR A 241 19.08 -16.69 15.19
CA THR A 241 20.06 -15.89 14.44
C THR A 241 19.44 -15.23 13.20
N ASN A 242 19.60 -13.91 13.08
CA ASN A 242 19.08 -13.09 11.97
C ASN A 242 17.57 -13.33 11.74
N HIS A 243 16.79 -13.33 12.81
CA HIS A 243 15.37 -13.68 12.71
C HIS A 243 14.54 -12.66 11.92
N ASN A 244 14.94 -11.42 11.83
CA ASN A 244 14.23 -10.31 11.15
C ASN A 244 12.76 -10.08 11.57
N MET A 245 12.31 -10.74 12.65
CA MET A 245 10.99 -10.50 13.21
C MET A 245 10.98 -9.21 14.01
N ARG A 246 9.82 -8.55 14.08
CA ARG A 246 9.57 -7.35 14.84
C ARG A 246 8.78 -7.65 16.11
N THR A 247 8.76 -6.69 17.02
CA THR A 247 7.79 -6.71 18.12
C THR A 247 6.38 -6.66 17.53
N GLY A 248 5.52 -7.60 17.97
CA GLY A 248 4.17 -7.76 17.44
C GLY A 248 4.02 -8.81 16.32
N THR A 249 5.12 -9.33 15.73
CA THR A 249 5.02 -10.43 14.75
C THR A 249 4.28 -11.61 15.34
N SER A 250 3.16 -12.02 14.73
CA SER A 250 2.39 -13.21 15.13
C SER A 250 3.08 -14.47 14.64
N ILE A 251 3.26 -15.41 15.54
CA ILE A 251 3.84 -16.73 15.28
C ILE A 251 3.05 -17.82 15.99
N THR A 252 3.10 -19.02 15.46
CA THR A 252 2.48 -20.22 16.06
C THR A 252 3.58 -21.14 16.59
N TYR A 253 3.44 -21.54 17.85
CA TYR A 253 4.31 -22.52 18.48
C TYR A 253 3.83 -23.94 18.20
N ASN A 254 4.75 -24.87 17.94
CA ASN A 254 4.45 -26.30 17.86
C ASN A 254 5.60 -27.13 18.38
N SER A 255 5.32 -28.06 19.28
CA SER A 255 6.32 -28.98 19.89
C SER A 255 6.77 -30.09 18.95
N GLN A 256 6.12 -30.26 17.79
CA GLN A 256 6.35 -31.36 16.84
C GLN A 256 6.20 -32.74 17.51
N GLY A 257 5.24 -32.87 18.43
CA GLY A 257 4.96 -34.08 19.18
C GLY A 257 5.94 -34.40 20.31
N GLY A 258 6.85 -33.47 20.63
CA GLY A 258 7.78 -33.58 21.74
C GLY A 258 7.28 -32.93 23.03
N THR A 259 8.19 -32.66 23.97
CA THR A 259 7.89 -31.90 25.19
C THR A 259 7.67 -30.45 24.85
N ASN A 260 6.59 -29.86 25.38
CA ASN A 260 6.27 -28.46 25.18
C ASN A 260 7.11 -27.53 26.10
N LEU A 261 7.29 -26.29 25.69
CA LEU A 261 7.82 -25.22 26.54
C LEU A 261 6.94 -25.03 27.77
N ALA A 262 7.56 -24.96 28.93
CA ALA A 262 6.85 -24.68 30.19
C ALA A 262 6.89 -23.20 30.55
N GLN A 263 5.73 -22.67 30.88
CA GLN A 263 5.55 -21.33 31.42
C GLN A 263 5.01 -21.39 32.86
N ASN A 264 4.99 -20.27 33.55
CA ASN A 264 4.55 -20.20 34.95
C ASN A 264 3.11 -20.73 35.17
N SER A 265 2.27 -20.64 34.17
CA SER A 265 0.87 -21.09 34.22
C SER A 265 0.63 -22.49 33.59
N GLY A 266 1.67 -23.24 33.24
CA GLY A 266 1.59 -24.56 32.58
C GLY A 266 2.45 -24.64 31.32
N ASN A 267 2.09 -25.52 30.39
CA ASN A 267 2.81 -25.67 29.13
C ASN A 267 2.14 -24.88 28.01
N ILE A 268 2.92 -24.35 27.08
CA ILE A 268 2.39 -23.80 25.84
C ILE A 268 1.91 -24.97 24.97
N ALA A 269 0.63 -24.99 24.63
CA ALA A 269 0.08 -26.04 23.78
C ALA A 269 0.53 -25.85 22.32
N ASP A 270 0.54 -26.96 21.56
CA ASP A 270 0.73 -26.88 20.13
C ASP A 270 -0.37 -26.01 19.49
N ASP A 271 0.00 -25.34 18.40
CA ASP A 271 -0.83 -24.42 17.65
C ASP A 271 -1.27 -23.16 18.44
N THR A 272 -0.58 -22.85 19.56
CA THR A 272 -0.78 -21.61 20.29
C THR A 272 -0.19 -20.44 19.49
N GLU A 273 -1.02 -19.42 19.23
CA GLU A 273 -0.56 -18.15 18.71
C GLU A 273 0.15 -17.34 19.79
N LEU A 274 1.32 -16.82 19.45
CA LEU A 274 2.18 -16.00 20.29
C LEU A 274 2.64 -14.78 19.51
N PHE A 275 3.13 -13.78 20.23
CA PHE A 275 3.60 -12.54 19.65
C PHE A 275 5.05 -12.29 20.05
N VAL A 276 5.87 -11.90 19.09
CA VAL A 276 7.28 -11.62 19.30
C VAL A 276 7.46 -10.30 20.03
N ILE A 277 8.35 -10.28 21.03
CA ILE A 277 9.00 -9.07 21.54
C ILE A 277 10.44 -9.16 21.06
N ARG A 278 10.84 -8.27 20.19
CA ARG A 278 12.20 -8.21 19.67
C ARG A 278 13.13 -7.65 20.75
N VAL A 279 14.24 -8.33 21.00
CA VAL A 279 15.30 -7.86 21.90
C VAL A 279 16.47 -7.30 21.08
N ASP A 280 16.93 -8.07 20.07
CA ASP A 280 17.99 -7.68 19.14
C ASP A 280 17.88 -8.50 17.83
N ALA A 281 18.89 -8.46 16.97
CA ALA A 281 18.89 -9.17 15.67
C ALA A 281 18.77 -10.70 15.79
N ASP A 282 19.21 -11.25 16.90
CA ASP A 282 19.32 -12.70 17.14
C ASP A 282 18.46 -13.20 18.32
N THR A 283 17.82 -12.28 19.06
CA THR A 283 17.15 -12.61 20.31
C THR A 283 15.74 -12.05 20.35
N ILE A 284 14.78 -12.91 20.73
CA ILE A 284 13.39 -12.52 20.95
C ILE A 284 12.93 -12.94 22.35
N LYS A 285 11.81 -12.35 22.81
CA LYS A 285 10.92 -12.87 23.83
C LYS A 285 9.55 -13.15 23.22
N LEU A 286 8.71 -13.86 23.94
CA LEU A 286 7.36 -14.19 23.50
C LEU A 286 6.32 -13.57 24.43
N ALA A 287 5.21 -13.10 23.86
CA ALA A 287 4.06 -12.59 24.57
C ALA A 287 2.80 -13.38 24.21
N SER A 288 1.81 -13.42 25.12
CA SER A 288 0.56 -14.13 24.90
C SER A 288 -0.50 -13.35 24.13
N SER A 289 -0.22 -12.08 23.83
CA SER A 289 -1.09 -11.21 23.03
C SER A 289 -0.26 -10.10 22.39
N LEU A 290 -0.79 -9.52 21.31
CA LEU A 290 -0.19 -8.36 20.66
C LEU A 290 -0.01 -7.20 21.64
N SER A 291 -1.04 -6.88 22.43
CA SER A 291 -0.96 -5.80 23.45
C SER A 291 0.15 -6.03 24.47
N ASN A 292 0.39 -7.30 24.87
CA ASN A 292 1.49 -7.62 25.79
C ASN A 292 2.85 -7.49 25.10
N ALA A 293 2.94 -7.90 23.82
CA ALA A 293 4.17 -7.73 23.06
C ALA A 293 4.55 -6.25 22.95
N GLN A 294 3.61 -5.41 22.60
CA GLN A 294 3.76 -3.96 22.48
C GLN A 294 4.12 -3.30 23.81
N ALA A 295 3.54 -3.78 24.92
CA ALA A 295 3.88 -3.32 26.26
C ALA A 295 5.21 -3.89 26.80
N GLY A 296 5.93 -4.72 26.02
CA GLY A 296 7.13 -5.41 26.48
C GLY A 296 6.90 -6.47 27.57
N THR A 297 5.63 -6.90 27.77
CA THR A 297 5.23 -7.88 28.78
C THR A 297 5.41 -9.29 28.24
N ALA A 298 6.56 -9.88 28.51
CA ALA A 298 6.89 -11.23 28.08
C ALA A 298 6.17 -12.30 28.91
N ILE A 299 6.02 -13.50 28.31
CA ILE A 299 5.67 -14.70 29.05
C ILE A 299 6.84 -15.08 29.94
N ASP A 300 6.55 -15.35 31.21
CA ASP A 300 7.50 -15.85 32.20
C ASP A 300 7.65 -17.38 32.03
N PHE A 301 8.79 -17.80 31.53
CA PHE A 301 9.15 -19.20 31.36
C PHE A 301 9.91 -19.70 32.58
N THR A 302 9.35 -20.69 33.25
CA THR A 302 9.88 -21.17 34.53
C THR A 302 10.37 -22.61 34.47
N GLY A 303 11.28 -22.94 35.36
CA GLY A 303 11.69 -24.32 35.62
C GLY A 303 13.14 -24.63 35.29
N GLY A 304 13.48 -25.92 35.37
CA GLY A 304 14.83 -26.42 35.08
C GLY A 304 15.02 -26.77 33.61
N SER A 305 16.19 -27.30 33.28
CA SER A 305 16.59 -27.68 31.91
C SER A 305 15.64 -28.68 31.20
N SER A 306 14.73 -29.30 31.91
CA SER A 306 13.68 -30.15 31.34
C SER A 306 12.48 -29.39 30.78
N ASN A 307 12.40 -28.09 31.02
CA ASN A 307 11.25 -27.23 30.66
C ASN A 307 11.48 -26.40 29.41
N VAL A 308 12.61 -26.54 28.74
CA VAL A 308 13.00 -25.82 27.53
C VAL A 308 12.35 -26.38 26.25
N GLY A 309 11.40 -27.29 26.40
CA GLY A 309 10.78 -27.98 25.27
C GLY A 309 11.66 -29.08 24.69
N ASN A 310 11.73 -29.19 23.39
CA ASN A 310 12.56 -30.19 22.67
C ASN A 310 13.29 -29.56 21.48
N ASN A 311 14.22 -30.31 20.87
CA ASN A 311 15.08 -29.79 19.79
C ASN A 311 14.37 -29.69 18.43
N SER A 312 13.15 -30.20 18.30
CA SER A 312 12.37 -30.17 17.04
C SER A 312 11.23 -29.16 17.07
N GLN A 313 11.02 -28.49 18.21
CA GLN A 313 9.94 -27.49 18.33
C GLN A 313 10.14 -26.34 17.34
N THR A 314 9.04 -25.77 16.92
CA THR A 314 9.06 -24.74 15.87
C THR A 314 8.24 -23.51 16.24
N LEU A 315 8.68 -22.41 15.68
CA LEU A 315 7.92 -21.16 15.58
C LEU A 315 7.65 -20.90 14.10
N THR A 316 6.41 -20.69 13.74
CA THR A 316 5.99 -20.50 12.34
C THR A 316 5.10 -19.29 12.22
N GLY A 317 5.38 -18.38 11.30
CA GLY A 317 4.54 -17.25 11.01
C GLY A 317 3.17 -17.62 10.45
N THR A 318 2.28 -16.68 10.37
CA THR A 318 0.92 -16.85 9.80
C THR A 318 0.97 -16.85 8.28
N THR A 319 0.25 -17.77 7.64
CA THR A 319 0.15 -17.81 6.17
C THR A 319 -0.74 -16.67 5.65
N ALA A 320 -0.26 -15.97 4.63
CA ALA A 320 -1.03 -14.95 3.93
C ALA A 320 -2.22 -15.58 3.19
N THR A 321 -3.32 -14.82 3.09
CA THR A 321 -4.50 -15.21 2.32
C THR A 321 -4.89 -14.13 1.33
N ALA A 322 -5.48 -14.54 0.21
CA ALA A 322 -5.93 -13.63 -0.82
C ALA A 322 -7.19 -14.13 -1.53
N THR A 323 -7.91 -13.22 -2.15
CA THR A 323 -9.08 -13.50 -2.99
C THR A 323 -8.88 -12.96 -4.40
N ALA A 324 -9.47 -13.64 -5.38
CA ALA A 324 -9.43 -13.21 -6.77
C ALA A 324 -10.76 -12.60 -7.21
N THR A 325 -10.69 -11.61 -8.09
CA THR A 325 -11.84 -11.06 -8.83
C THR A 325 -11.70 -11.44 -10.29
N ILE A 326 -12.79 -11.79 -10.95
CA ILE A 326 -12.82 -12.12 -12.37
C ILE A 326 -13.63 -11.09 -13.16
N SER A 327 -13.20 -10.84 -14.39
CA SER A 327 -13.92 -10.01 -15.35
C SER A 327 -13.64 -10.52 -16.76
N GLY A 328 -14.68 -10.64 -17.60
CA GLY A 328 -14.54 -11.10 -18.98
C GLY A 328 -13.92 -12.50 -19.12
N GLY A 329 -14.05 -13.37 -18.14
CA GLY A 329 -13.50 -14.73 -18.14
C GLY A 329 -12.01 -14.81 -17.79
N ALA A 330 -11.41 -13.73 -17.28
CA ALA A 330 -10.03 -13.66 -16.81
C ALA A 330 -9.97 -13.19 -15.35
N VAL A 331 -8.89 -13.47 -14.66
CA VAL A 331 -8.62 -12.87 -13.33
C VAL A 331 -8.25 -11.42 -13.55
N SER A 332 -9.02 -10.49 -12.97
CA SER A 332 -8.83 -9.06 -13.14
C SER A 332 -8.05 -8.42 -11.98
N ALA A 333 -8.13 -9.00 -10.78
CA ALA A 333 -7.39 -8.55 -9.61
C ALA A 333 -7.24 -9.69 -8.60
N ILE A 334 -6.19 -9.59 -7.78
CA ILE A 334 -6.01 -10.40 -6.57
C ILE A 334 -5.86 -9.42 -5.41
N THR A 335 -6.61 -9.64 -4.35
CA THR A 335 -6.59 -8.79 -3.15
C THR A 335 -6.10 -9.62 -1.98
N VAL A 336 -5.03 -9.18 -1.33
CA VAL A 336 -4.55 -9.78 -0.08
C VAL A 336 -5.58 -9.51 1.02
N THR A 337 -6.02 -10.55 1.70
CA THR A 337 -7.03 -10.46 2.79
C THR A 337 -6.42 -10.65 4.16
N ASN A 338 -5.26 -11.31 4.22
CA ASN A 338 -4.38 -11.38 5.38
C ASN A 338 -2.94 -11.37 4.85
N VAL A 339 -2.14 -10.48 5.35
CA VAL A 339 -0.75 -10.30 4.91
C VAL A 339 0.20 -11.40 5.39
N GLY A 340 -0.22 -12.18 6.39
CA GLY A 340 0.64 -13.18 7.02
C GLY A 340 1.76 -12.57 7.86
N SER A 341 2.73 -13.37 8.27
CA SER A 341 3.88 -12.93 9.06
C SER A 341 5.08 -13.86 8.89
N ASP A 342 6.27 -13.38 9.22
CA ASP A 342 7.55 -14.13 9.23
C ASP A 342 7.91 -14.79 7.89
N TYR A 343 7.60 -14.15 6.77
CA TYR A 343 8.08 -14.58 5.47
C TYR A 343 9.55 -14.22 5.30
N GLN A 344 10.40 -15.23 5.18
CA GLN A 344 11.85 -15.06 5.00
C GLN A 344 12.26 -14.90 3.53
N SER A 345 11.33 -15.17 2.63
CA SER A 345 11.47 -15.00 1.17
C SER A 345 10.09 -14.90 0.54
N THR A 346 10.03 -14.31 -0.65
CA THR A 346 8.79 -14.20 -1.43
C THR A 346 8.13 -15.57 -1.60
N PRO A 347 6.89 -15.75 -1.09
CA PRO A 347 6.21 -17.04 -1.20
C PRO A 347 5.75 -17.33 -2.63
N ALA A 348 5.67 -18.60 -2.97
CA ALA A 348 5.03 -19.03 -4.19
C ALA A 348 3.52 -18.77 -4.10
N VAL A 349 2.95 -18.25 -5.18
CA VAL A 349 1.51 -18.03 -5.33
C VAL A 349 0.99 -18.97 -6.41
N THR A 350 -0.05 -19.72 -6.07
CA THR A 350 -0.74 -20.59 -7.03
C THR A 350 -2.15 -20.07 -7.23
N VAL A 351 -2.50 -19.80 -8.47
CA VAL A 351 -3.87 -19.49 -8.89
C VAL A 351 -4.49 -20.79 -9.41
N GLU A 352 -5.63 -21.14 -8.88
CA GLU A 352 -6.32 -22.36 -9.28
C GLU A 352 -6.77 -22.27 -10.75
N ALA A 353 -6.74 -23.39 -11.47
CA ALA A 353 -7.18 -23.45 -12.85
C ALA A 353 -8.69 -23.16 -12.98
N PRO A 354 -9.15 -22.65 -14.14
CA PRO A 354 -10.57 -22.39 -14.38
C PRO A 354 -11.40 -23.65 -14.16
N LYS A 355 -12.37 -23.56 -13.25
CA LYS A 355 -13.27 -24.68 -12.91
C LYS A 355 -14.69 -24.21 -12.60
N MET A 356 -15.58 -25.15 -12.51
CA MET A 356 -16.96 -24.99 -12.01
C MET A 356 -17.15 -25.92 -10.81
N THR A 357 -17.59 -25.41 -9.68
CA THR A 357 -18.04 -26.22 -8.53
C THR A 357 -19.50 -26.55 -8.69
N ILE A 358 -19.85 -27.82 -8.71
CA ILE A 358 -21.18 -28.32 -9.04
C ILE A 358 -21.77 -28.97 -7.77
N PRO A 359 -22.68 -28.32 -7.04
CA PRO A 359 -23.39 -28.94 -5.94
C PRO A 359 -24.35 -30.02 -6.46
N THR A 360 -24.70 -30.97 -5.59
CA THR A 360 -25.66 -32.06 -5.96
C THR A 360 -27.00 -31.52 -6.45
N SER A 361 -27.45 -30.38 -5.92
CA SER A 361 -28.71 -29.72 -6.33
C SER A 361 -28.68 -29.19 -7.78
N ALA A 362 -27.49 -29.01 -8.33
CA ALA A 362 -27.30 -28.53 -9.71
C ALA A 362 -27.30 -29.68 -10.74
N VAL A 363 -27.44 -30.95 -10.28
CA VAL A 363 -27.42 -32.13 -11.16
C VAL A 363 -28.79 -32.76 -11.19
N ASN A 364 -29.42 -32.75 -12.36
CA ASN A 364 -30.64 -33.47 -12.61
C ASN A 364 -30.35 -34.85 -13.22
N ALA A 365 -30.29 -35.88 -12.37
CA ALA A 365 -29.97 -37.24 -12.79
C ALA A 365 -31.01 -37.85 -13.74
N SER A 366 -32.30 -37.41 -13.68
CA SER A 366 -33.33 -37.92 -14.56
C SER A 366 -33.22 -37.46 -16.01
N SER A 367 -32.72 -36.24 -16.22
CA SER A 367 -32.49 -35.66 -17.54
C SER A 367 -31.03 -35.60 -17.95
N ASN A 368 -30.11 -36.01 -17.07
CA ASN A 368 -28.65 -35.93 -17.23
C ASN A 368 -28.16 -34.50 -17.48
N VAL A 369 -28.82 -33.51 -16.90
CA VAL A 369 -28.51 -32.09 -17.05
C VAL A 369 -27.77 -31.57 -15.85
N ILE A 370 -26.71 -30.82 -16.10
CA ILE A 370 -25.96 -30.08 -15.10
C ILE A 370 -26.27 -28.60 -15.29
N THR A 371 -26.60 -27.89 -14.21
CA THR A 371 -26.91 -26.47 -14.22
C THR A 371 -25.73 -25.69 -13.62
N PHE A 372 -25.23 -24.72 -14.38
CA PHE A 372 -24.26 -23.73 -13.91
C PHE A 372 -24.46 -22.44 -14.70
N ALA A 373 -25.03 -21.43 -14.06
CA ALA A 373 -25.40 -20.19 -14.74
C ALA A 373 -24.17 -19.50 -15.37
N GLY A 374 -24.30 -19.09 -16.63
CA GLY A 374 -23.26 -18.36 -17.35
C GLY A 374 -21.95 -19.14 -17.54
N HIS A 375 -22.00 -20.47 -17.66
CA HIS A 375 -20.80 -21.32 -17.76
C HIS A 375 -19.92 -21.05 -18.99
N GLY A 376 -20.40 -20.36 -20.00
CA GLY A 376 -19.62 -20.00 -21.20
C GLY A 376 -19.06 -21.18 -22.01
N LEU A 377 -19.49 -22.43 -21.74
CA LEU A 377 -19.05 -23.61 -22.47
C LEU A 377 -19.71 -23.68 -23.85
N SER A 378 -19.03 -24.34 -24.78
CA SER A 378 -19.55 -24.71 -26.08
C SER A 378 -19.69 -26.23 -26.22
N ASP A 379 -20.60 -26.70 -27.09
CA ASP A 379 -20.65 -28.13 -27.39
C ASP A 379 -19.28 -28.58 -27.87
N THR A 380 -18.88 -29.77 -27.48
CA THR A 380 -17.55 -30.38 -27.69
C THR A 380 -16.40 -29.84 -26.86
N ASP A 381 -16.61 -28.80 -26.02
CA ASP A 381 -15.58 -28.39 -25.04
C ASP A 381 -15.22 -29.56 -24.11
N GLN A 382 -13.93 -29.67 -23.84
CA GLN A 382 -13.41 -30.66 -22.90
C GLN A 382 -13.39 -30.08 -21.49
N ILE A 383 -13.90 -30.85 -20.54
CA ILE A 383 -13.86 -30.57 -19.12
C ILE A 383 -13.43 -31.83 -18.36
N THR A 384 -12.70 -31.67 -17.26
CA THR A 384 -12.23 -32.78 -16.45
C THR A 384 -13.01 -32.82 -15.14
N TYR A 385 -13.67 -33.93 -14.88
CA TYR A 385 -14.40 -34.16 -13.64
C TYR A 385 -13.45 -34.46 -12.49
N ASN A 386 -13.60 -33.77 -11.38
CA ASN A 386 -12.83 -34.01 -10.16
C ASN A 386 -13.76 -34.17 -8.97
N GLN A 387 -13.60 -35.29 -8.28
CA GLN A 387 -14.18 -35.50 -6.97
C GLN A 387 -13.29 -34.83 -5.92
N VAL A 388 -13.86 -34.11 -5.00
CA VAL A 388 -13.14 -33.42 -3.94
C VAL A 388 -13.47 -34.03 -2.59
N GLY A 389 -12.46 -34.22 -1.73
CA GLY A 389 -12.66 -34.61 -0.33
C GLY A 389 -13.15 -36.03 -0.07
N GLY A 390 -12.94 -36.98 -1.01
CA GLY A 390 -13.31 -38.39 -0.82
C GLY A 390 -14.84 -38.67 -0.85
N GLY A 391 -15.63 -37.76 -1.40
CA GLY A 391 -17.09 -37.90 -1.49
C GLY A 391 -17.55 -38.92 -2.55
N THR A 392 -18.86 -39.05 -2.74
CA THR A 392 -19.43 -39.95 -3.76
C THR A 392 -19.15 -39.45 -5.16
N LEU A 393 -18.69 -40.33 -6.04
CA LEU A 393 -18.51 -40.01 -7.46
C LEU A 393 -19.86 -39.79 -8.16
N MET A 394 -19.87 -38.93 -9.17
CA MET A 394 -20.95 -38.88 -10.14
C MET A 394 -21.04 -40.23 -10.86
N THR A 395 -22.25 -40.85 -10.91
CA THR A 395 -22.40 -42.15 -11.52
C THR A 395 -21.91 -42.15 -12.97
N ASN A 396 -21.24 -43.19 -13.37
CA ASN A 396 -20.67 -43.40 -14.71
C ASN A 396 -19.60 -42.35 -15.12
N VAL A 397 -19.04 -41.61 -14.13
CA VAL A 397 -17.91 -40.71 -14.32
C VAL A 397 -16.83 -41.04 -13.29
N THR A 398 -15.59 -41.17 -13.68
CA THR A 398 -14.47 -41.45 -12.78
C THR A 398 -13.71 -40.18 -12.44
N ASN A 399 -13.08 -40.14 -11.26
CA ASN A 399 -12.26 -39.01 -10.85
C ASN A 399 -11.08 -38.80 -11.84
N GLY A 400 -10.88 -37.56 -12.29
CA GLY A 400 -9.88 -37.22 -13.30
C GLY A 400 -10.32 -37.51 -14.74
N GLN A 401 -11.54 -37.96 -14.97
CA GLN A 401 -12.02 -38.26 -16.31
C GLN A 401 -12.28 -36.98 -17.11
N THR A 402 -11.72 -36.90 -18.30
CA THR A 402 -12.06 -35.87 -19.27
C THR A 402 -13.33 -36.31 -20.02
N VAL A 403 -14.30 -35.39 -20.07
CA VAL A 403 -15.57 -35.55 -20.76
C VAL A 403 -15.82 -34.37 -21.69
N PHE A 404 -16.80 -34.49 -22.59
CA PHE A 404 -17.14 -33.49 -23.58
C PHE A 404 -18.51 -32.88 -23.26
N VAL A 405 -18.61 -31.57 -23.39
CA VAL A 405 -19.87 -30.83 -23.25
C VAL A 405 -20.78 -31.12 -24.46
N ARG A 406 -22.07 -31.26 -24.19
CA ARG A 406 -23.09 -31.38 -25.21
C ARG A 406 -24.43 -30.80 -24.76
N ASP A 407 -25.30 -30.56 -25.72
CA ASP A 407 -26.67 -30.03 -25.52
C ASP A 407 -26.66 -28.79 -24.57
N LYS A 408 -25.68 -27.89 -24.79
CA LYS A 408 -25.51 -26.72 -23.94
C LYS A 408 -26.59 -25.66 -24.18
N THR A 409 -27.00 -25.00 -23.15
CA THR A 409 -27.68 -23.69 -23.14
C THR A 409 -26.73 -22.66 -22.53
N ASP A 410 -27.18 -21.47 -22.18
CA ASP A 410 -26.34 -20.51 -21.47
C ASP A 410 -26.07 -20.93 -20.01
N ASP A 411 -26.98 -21.68 -19.39
CA ASP A 411 -26.92 -22.05 -17.98
C ASP A 411 -26.90 -23.57 -17.73
N THR A 412 -27.04 -24.40 -18.76
CA THR A 412 -27.10 -25.85 -18.58
C THR A 412 -26.31 -26.59 -19.65
N PHE A 413 -25.81 -27.76 -19.31
CA PHE A 413 -25.16 -28.66 -20.25
C PHE A 413 -25.31 -30.12 -19.83
N LYS A 414 -25.03 -31.02 -20.77
CA LYS A 414 -24.83 -32.45 -20.51
C LYS A 414 -23.36 -32.80 -20.83
N ILE A 415 -22.97 -34.00 -20.43
CA ILE A 415 -21.61 -34.51 -20.70
C ILE A 415 -21.66 -35.82 -21.50
N ALA A 416 -20.65 -36.03 -22.31
CA ALA A 416 -20.45 -37.24 -23.11
C ALA A 416 -19.02 -37.77 -22.97
N ALA A 417 -18.82 -39.06 -23.16
CA ALA A 417 -17.48 -39.69 -23.08
C ALA A 417 -16.58 -39.34 -24.25
N THR A 418 -17.18 -38.98 -25.40
CA THR A 418 -16.46 -38.60 -26.63
C THR A 418 -17.10 -37.35 -27.24
N SER A 419 -16.35 -36.61 -28.04
CA SER A 419 -16.85 -35.45 -28.76
C SER A 419 -18.05 -35.83 -29.65
N GLY A 420 -19.19 -35.14 -29.46
CA GLY A 420 -20.42 -35.46 -30.15
C GLY A 420 -21.10 -36.79 -29.78
N GLY A 421 -20.57 -37.50 -28.77
CA GLY A 421 -21.11 -38.77 -28.27
C GLY A 421 -22.46 -38.61 -27.56
N THR A 422 -23.06 -39.74 -27.15
CA THR A 422 -24.32 -39.74 -26.40
C THR A 422 -24.09 -39.23 -24.99
N ALA A 423 -25.12 -38.58 -24.40
CA ALA A 423 -25.04 -38.13 -23.01
C ALA A 423 -24.81 -39.31 -22.05
N ILE A 424 -23.89 -39.10 -21.10
CA ILE A 424 -23.64 -40.04 -20.00
C ILE A 424 -24.86 -39.99 -19.08
N ASN A 425 -25.34 -41.17 -18.65
CA ASN A 425 -26.36 -41.24 -17.64
C ASN A 425 -25.71 -41.01 -16.26
N ILE A 426 -25.86 -39.81 -15.70
CA ILE A 426 -25.17 -39.35 -14.50
C ILE A 426 -26.05 -39.45 -13.24
N GLY A 427 -25.40 -39.71 -12.10
CA GLY A 427 -25.96 -39.46 -10.77
C GLY A 427 -25.51 -38.12 -10.20
N VAL A 428 -26.03 -37.76 -9.03
CA VAL A 428 -25.81 -36.41 -8.47
C VAL A 428 -24.36 -36.16 -7.95
N GLY A 429 -23.63 -37.19 -7.62
CA GLY A 429 -22.27 -37.05 -7.10
C GLY A 429 -22.20 -36.45 -5.68
N HIS A 430 -21.26 -35.51 -5.49
CA HIS A 430 -20.98 -34.86 -4.20
C HIS A 430 -21.06 -33.32 -4.33
N ASN A 431 -21.40 -32.64 -3.22
CA ASN A 431 -21.62 -31.19 -3.21
C ASN A 431 -20.37 -30.33 -3.57
N ALA A 432 -19.17 -30.87 -3.42
CA ALA A 432 -17.94 -30.15 -3.71
C ALA A 432 -17.25 -30.65 -5.00
N GLN A 433 -17.94 -31.47 -5.82
CA GLN A 433 -17.38 -31.92 -7.09
C GLN A 433 -17.15 -30.76 -8.05
N THR A 434 -16.13 -30.89 -8.91
CA THR A 434 -15.78 -29.82 -9.85
C THR A 434 -15.59 -30.34 -11.25
N PHE A 435 -15.78 -29.45 -12.24
CA PHE A 435 -15.29 -29.63 -13.57
C PHE A 435 -14.23 -28.56 -13.87
N THR A 436 -12.99 -29.01 -14.13
CA THR A 436 -11.93 -28.14 -14.63
C THR A 436 -12.13 -27.94 -16.12
N ILE A 437 -12.13 -26.71 -16.59
CA ILE A 437 -12.27 -26.38 -18.02
C ILE A 437 -10.93 -26.61 -18.70
N VAL A 438 -10.93 -27.34 -19.80
CA VAL A 438 -9.72 -27.70 -20.57
C VAL A 438 -9.63 -26.92 -21.87
N THR A 439 -10.71 -26.93 -22.68
CA THR A 439 -10.71 -26.27 -23.98
C THR A 439 -10.60 -24.76 -23.86
N GLY A 440 -9.53 -24.21 -24.43
CA GLY A 440 -9.27 -22.75 -24.43
C GLY A 440 -9.03 -22.13 -23.07
N ALA A 441 -8.91 -22.95 -22.02
CA ALA A 441 -8.59 -22.47 -20.68
C ALA A 441 -7.09 -22.25 -20.52
N THR A 442 -6.73 -21.17 -19.85
CA THR A 442 -5.38 -20.90 -19.37
C THR A 442 -5.45 -20.46 -17.91
N THR A 443 -4.50 -20.95 -17.12
CA THR A 443 -4.42 -20.57 -15.69
C THR A 443 -3.72 -19.22 -15.58
N ALA A 444 -4.27 -18.33 -14.77
CA ALA A 444 -3.61 -17.08 -14.42
C ALA A 444 -2.36 -17.35 -13.59
N THR A 445 -1.38 -16.48 -13.69
CA THR A 445 -0.16 -16.54 -12.88
C THR A 445 0.01 -15.24 -12.11
N ALA A 446 0.51 -15.35 -10.88
CA ALA A 446 0.69 -14.23 -10.00
C ALA A 446 1.98 -14.37 -9.19
N VAL A 447 2.51 -13.26 -8.73
CA VAL A 447 3.68 -13.18 -7.85
C VAL A 447 3.35 -12.33 -6.65
N ALA A 448 3.82 -12.76 -5.48
CA ALA A 448 3.73 -11.99 -4.26
C ALA A 448 4.85 -10.95 -4.20
N SER A 449 4.59 -9.86 -3.52
CA SER A 449 5.59 -8.90 -3.06
C SER A 449 5.59 -8.89 -1.54
N LEU A 450 6.78 -8.91 -0.95
CA LEU A 450 6.94 -8.71 0.48
C LEU A 450 7.11 -7.23 0.77
N GLY A 451 6.53 -6.77 1.84
CA GLY A 451 6.66 -5.43 2.38
C GLY A 451 7.07 -5.45 3.84
N LEU A 452 7.27 -4.28 4.41
CA LEU A 452 7.47 -4.13 5.84
C LEU A 452 6.22 -4.64 6.54
N GLY A 453 6.41 -5.59 7.45
CA GLY A 453 5.33 -6.15 8.23
C GLY A 453 4.58 -5.05 8.95
N ASN A 454 3.27 -5.18 8.94
CA ASN A 454 2.44 -4.45 9.88
C ASN A 454 2.79 -5.02 11.27
N ASP A 455 3.27 -4.20 12.19
CA ASP A 455 3.59 -4.56 13.58
C ASP A 455 2.36 -4.97 14.42
N GLY A 456 1.32 -5.46 13.73
CA GLY A 456 0.04 -5.88 14.32
C GLY A 456 -0.90 -4.70 14.58
N ASP A 457 -0.55 -3.52 14.14
CA ASP A 457 -1.49 -2.42 14.06
C ASP A 457 -2.53 -2.73 12.98
N THR A 458 -3.80 -2.82 13.38
CA THR A 458 -4.94 -3.00 12.45
C THR A 458 -5.19 -1.78 11.56
N ASN A 459 -4.41 -0.74 11.74
CA ASN A 459 -4.42 0.44 10.90
C ASN A 459 -3.57 0.15 9.66
N THR A 460 -4.20 -0.18 8.56
CA THR A 460 -3.61 -0.58 7.28
C THR A 460 -2.82 0.54 6.56
N THR A 461 -2.53 1.61 7.25
CA THR A 461 -1.69 2.69 6.72
C THR A 461 -0.24 2.36 7.06
N GLU A 462 0.42 1.63 6.19
CA GLU A 462 1.87 1.48 6.25
C GLU A 462 2.52 2.86 6.36
N ILE A 463 3.42 3.02 7.34
CA ILE A 463 4.31 4.18 7.34
C ILE A 463 5.29 3.97 6.18
N SER A 464 4.84 4.23 4.97
CA SER A 464 5.66 4.10 3.78
C SER A 464 6.72 5.21 3.68
N HIS A 465 6.65 6.23 4.54
CA HIS A 465 7.51 7.40 4.47
C HIS A 465 7.77 8.00 5.86
N VAL A 466 8.88 7.66 6.45
CA VAL A 466 9.43 8.39 7.60
C VAL A 466 10.56 9.28 7.11
N GLY A 467 10.33 10.59 7.09
CA GLY A 467 11.37 11.57 6.83
C GLY A 467 12.11 11.89 8.13
N TRP A 468 13.42 11.79 8.12
CA TRP A 468 14.24 12.19 9.26
C TRP A 468 15.41 13.05 8.79
N VAL A 469 15.81 13.99 9.63
CA VAL A 469 17.01 14.80 9.42
C VAL A 469 17.93 14.60 10.62
N LYS A 470 19.08 14.02 10.39
CA LYS A 470 20.14 13.97 11.42
C LYS A 470 20.78 15.35 11.55
N LYS A 471 20.51 16.06 12.62
CA LYS A 471 21.19 17.28 12.95
C LYS A 471 22.36 16.99 13.87
N THR A 472 23.57 17.04 13.39
CA THR A 472 24.76 17.05 14.23
C THR A 472 24.85 18.41 14.90
N VAL A 473 24.61 18.47 16.20
CA VAL A 473 24.83 19.68 16.98
C VAL A 473 26.32 19.75 17.29
N GLY A 474 26.92 20.85 16.87
CA GLY A 474 28.31 21.24 16.87
C GLY A 474 29.23 20.74 17.98
N THR A 475 30.50 20.95 17.72
CA THR A 475 31.68 20.66 18.52
C THR A 475 31.56 21.11 19.99
N GLY A 476 30.95 20.27 20.83
CA GLY A 476 30.81 20.58 22.25
C GLY A 476 30.42 19.39 23.09
N GLY A 477 30.72 18.17 22.69
CA GLY A 477 30.66 16.98 23.55
C GLY A 477 29.29 16.55 24.03
N ARG A 478 28.21 16.98 23.38
CA ARG A 478 26.87 16.41 23.58
C ARG A 478 26.47 15.61 22.36
N ALA A 479 25.95 14.40 22.58
CA ALA A 479 25.38 13.56 21.55
C ALA A 479 24.46 14.38 20.64
N GLY A 480 24.61 14.23 19.32
CA GLY A 480 23.80 14.95 18.36
C GLY A 480 22.32 14.66 18.56
N ARG A 481 21.48 15.68 18.52
CA ARG A 481 20.04 15.49 18.49
C ARG A 481 19.64 15.09 17.09
N VAL A 482 18.84 14.05 17.00
CA VAL A 482 18.19 13.63 15.76
C VAL A 482 16.80 14.27 15.74
N HIS A 483 16.48 14.93 14.66
CA HIS A 483 15.18 15.56 14.46
C HIS A 483 14.41 14.73 13.43
N TYR A 484 13.22 14.30 13.80
CA TYR A 484 12.35 13.50 12.97
C TYR A 484 11.25 14.35 12.38
N GLU A 485 11.00 14.23 11.10
CA GLU A 485 9.77 14.71 10.47
C GLU A 485 9.02 13.51 9.91
N THR A 486 7.87 13.22 10.46
CA THR A 486 6.94 12.27 9.87
C THR A 486 6.11 12.99 8.81
N LEU A 487 6.08 12.47 7.59
CA LEU A 487 5.21 12.96 6.52
C LEU A 487 3.78 12.42 6.65
N VAL A 488 3.54 11.54 7.59
CA VAL A 488 2.22 11.00 7.90
C VAL A 488 1.60 11.86 8.99
N ALA A 489 0.34 12.24 8.83
CA ALA A 489 -0.36 12.96 9.88
C ALA A 489 -0.35 12.14 11.18
N ALA A 490 -0.10 12.79 12.32
CA ALA A 490 -0.04 12.11 13.63
C ALA A 490 -1.28 11.26 13.96
N SER A 491 -2.42 11.54 13.32
CA SER A 491 -3.67 10.76 13.42
C SER A 491 -3.64 9.42 12.68
N SER A 492 -2.63 9.16 11.85
CA SER A 492 -2.44 7.90 11.13
C SER A 492 -1.31 7.04 11.70
N ILE A 493 -0.67 7.51 12.76
CA ILE A 493 0.29 6.74 13.56
C ILE A 493 -0.50 6.24 14.77
N SER A 494 -0.73 4.94 14.87
CA SER A 494 -1.34 4.38 16.08
C SER A 494 -0.39 4.45 17.27
N GLY A 495 -0.91 4.23 18.49
CA GLY A 495 -0.17 4.43 19.73
C GLY A 495 1.22 3.78 19.78
N ASP A 496 1.42 2.66 19.08
CA ASP A 496 2.68 1.93 19.06
C ASP A 496 3.80 2.62 18.28
N ALA A 497 3.47 3.21 17.14
CA ALA A 497 4.45 3.98 16.39
C ALA A 497 4.93 5.22 17.16
N ALA A 498 4.13 5.71 18.11
CA ALA A 498 4.53 6.81 19.00
C ALA A 498 5.47 6.35 20.11
N ASP A 499 5.38 5.08 20.51
CA ASP A 499 6.27 4.49 21.54
C ASP A 499 7.62 4.08 20.93
N ASP A 500 7.62 3.68 19.63
CA ASP A 500 8.85 3.32 18.90
C ASP A 500 9.62 4.54 18.40
N ILE A 501 8.96 5.69 18.24
CA ILE A 501 9.60 6.95 17.91
C ILE A 501 9.78 7.74 19.21
N ALA A 502 10.82 7.46 19.97
CA ALA A 502 11.23 8.31 21.06
C ALA A 502 11.61 9.68 20.50
N LEU A 503 10.65 10.60 20.46
CA LEU A 503 10.95 12.00 20.20
C LEU A 503 11.83 12.50 21.33
N PRO A 504 13.03 13.01 21.08
CA PRO A 504 13.83 13.60 22.13
C PRO A 504 13.03 14.77 22.71
N ASP A 505 12.90 14.78 24.03
CA ASP A 505 12.34 15.91 24.78
C ASP A 505 12.96 17.21 24.25
N SER A 506 12.11 18.18 23.96
CA SER A 506 12.41 19.50 23.43
C SER A 506 13.37 20.31 24.29
#